data_d35e174342f617944055ca7be7cfbd80
#
_entry.id   d35e174342f617944055ca7be7cfbd80
#
_cell.length_a   1.000
_cell.length_b   1.000
_cell.length_c   1.000
_cell.angle_alpha   90.00
_cell.angle_beta   90.00
_cell.angle_gamma   90.00
#
_symmetry.space_group_name_H-M   'P 1'
#
loop_
_entity.id
_entity.type
_entity.pdbx_description
1 polymer ?
#
loop_
_entity_poly.entity_id
_entity_poly.type
_entity_poly.pdbx_seq_one_letter_code
_entity_poly.pdbx_strand_id
1 'polypeptide(L)'
;MFRSTRDDTLIKTLEDRYGIDLHARGDMKLGNLLENRGFESITQLLKAYRGELTHHACKRRIYLSFHVEDLAQVRGFRLMARAPNLEIDFYDGSLREEIGSVRGSYIKQQIRSIIQRNSVVVCLIGNGTAWRKWVDWELNTAFALGKGICGIRLKDSRGRAPQLLTDVDAPVARWGDIQELVAVIECAAARRC
;
A
#
# COMPACT_ATOMS: atom_id res chain seq x y z
N MET A 1 25.44 10.85 26.76
CA MET A 1 24.66 11.13 25.54
C MET A 1 24.59 9.82 24.77
N PHE A 2 23.53 9.02 24.99
CA PHE A 2 23.38 7.69 24.39
C PHE A 2 22.94 7.86 22.93
N ARG A 3 23.85 7.58 21.97
CA ARG A 3 23.46 7.36 20.57
C ARG A 3 22.62 6.09 20.52
N SER A 4 21.44 6.16 19.91
CA SER A 4 20.58 5.01 19.73
C SER A 4 21.20 4.09 18.66
N THR A 5 21.27 2.79 18.92
CA THR A 5 21.71 1.74 17.95
C THR A 5 20.94 1.80 16.63
N ARG A 6 19.73 2.39 16.60
CA ARG A 6 18.94 2.66 15.39
C ARG A 6 19.56 3.76 14.51
N ASP A 7 20.19 4.76 15.11
CA ASP A 7 20.80 5.86 14.35
C ASP A 7 22.08 5.39 13.63
N ASP A 8 22.85 4.49 14.24
CA ASP A 8 24.05 3.92 13.62
C ASP A 8 23.72 3.03 12.42
N THR A 9 22.62 2.28 12.48
CA THR A 9 22.13 1.48 11.35
C THR A 9 21.64 2.35 10.20
N LEU A 10 20.96 3.45 10.49
CA LEU A 10 20.48 4.41 9.50
C LEU A 10 21.67 5.09 8.79
N ILE A 11 22.64 5.56 9.55
CA ILE A 11 23.85 6.18 9.03
C ILE A 11 24.56 5.22 8.08
N LYS A 12 24.82 4.00 8.49
CA LYS A 12 25.46 2.99 7.65
C LYS A 12 24.68 2.69 6.37
N THR A 13 23.37 2.60 6.45
CA THR A 13 22.51 2.38 5.27
C THR A 13 22.61 3.53 4.26
N LEU A 14 22.70 4.78 4.74
CA LEU A 14 22.86 5.94 3.88
C LEU A 14 24.27 6.00 3.27
N GLU A 15 25.30 5.70 4.05
CA GLU A 15 26.66 5.62 3.59
C GLU A 15 26.83 4.58 2.47
N ASP A 16 26.30 3.36 2.67
CA ASP A 16 26.33 2.28 1.68
C ASP A 16 25.55 2.65 0.40
N ARG A 17 24.39 3.31 0.55
CA ARG A 17 23.51 3.64 -0.58
C ARG A 17 24.04 4.74 -1.48
N TYR A 18 24.73 5.73 -0.89
CA TYR A 18 25.18 6.94 -1.61
C TYR A 18 26.69 7.01 -1.76
N GLY A 19 27.42 6.05 -1.19
CA GLY A 19 28.89 6.01 -1.23
C GLY A 19 29.50 7.25 -0.56
N ILE A 20 28.91 7.72 0.55
CA ILE A 20 29.33 8.89 1.32
C ILE A 20 29.78 8.46 2.72
N ASP A 21 30.63 9.27 3.33
CA ASP A 21 31.01 9.11 4.74
C ASP A 21 30.37 10.24 5.56
N LEU A 22 29.32 9.92 6.31
CA LEU A 22 28.60 10.89 7.14
C LEU A 22 29.40 11.35 8.37
N HIS A 23 30.53 10.69 8.67
CA HIS A 23 31.44 11.03 9.75
C HIS A 23 32.64 11.88 9.29
N ALA A 24 32.92 11.92 8.00
CA ALA A 24 34.00 12.72 7.44
C ALA A 24 33.63 14.21 7.43
N ARG A 25 34.37 15.01 8.22
CA ARG A 25 34.25 16.48 8.16
C ARG A 25 34.75 16.97 6.80
N GLY A 26 33.84 17.58 6.00
CA GLY A 26 34.18 18.18 4.71
C GLY A 26 34.05 17.24 3.50
N ASP A 27 33.30 16.16 3.60
CA ASP A 27 33.00 15.34 2.43
C ASP A 27 32.18 16.15 1.40
N MET A 28 32.83 16.42 0.25
CA MET A 28 32.23 17.19 -0.85
C MET A 28 31.01 16.46 -1.46
N LYS A 29 30.96 15.12 -1.38
CA LYS A 29 29.82 14.33 -1.83
C LYS A 29 28.59 14.54 -0.95
N LEU A 30 28.80 14.70 0.36
CA LEU A 30 27.74 14.99 1.31
C LEU A 30 27.15 16.38 1.09
N GLY A 31 28.01 17.40 0.86
CA GLY A 31 27.57 18.76 0.51
C GLY A 31 26.68 18.75 -0.73
N ASN A 32 27.15 18.15 -1.81
CA ASN A 32 26.39 18.01 -3.07
C ASN A 32 25.07 17.21 -2.87
N LEU A 33 25.05 16.20 -2.03
CA LEU A 33 23.83 15.43 -1.73
C LEU A 33 22.81 16.29 -1.00
N LEU A 34 23.23 17.09 -0.02
CA LEU A 34 22.36 17.99 0.74
C LEU A 34 21.75 19.06 -0.17
N GLU A 35 22.59 19.72 -0.98
CA GLU A 35 22.16 20.76 -1.92
C GLU A 35 21.21 20.22 -2.99
N ASN A 36 21.55 19.11 -3.64
CA ASN A 36 20.73 18.52 -4.71
C ASN A 36 19.37 18.00 -4.21
N ARG A 37 19.23 17.73 -2.92
CA ARG A 37 17.99 17.25 -2.30
C ARG A 37 17.26 18.31 -1.48
N GLY A 38 17.80 19.55 -1.42
CA GLY A 38 17.20 20.65 -0.70
C GLY A 38 17.24 20.50 0.83
N PHE A 39 18.23 19.78 1.36
CA PHE A 39 18.41 19.65 2.81
C PHE A 39 19.48 20.65 3.30
N GLU A 40 19.15 21.40 4.35
CA GLU A 40 20.07 22.38 4.96
C GLU A 40 21.07 21.74 5.93
N SER A 41 20.82 20.49 6.34
CA SER A 41 21.67 19.79 7.31
C SER A 41 21.52 18.28 7.27
N ILE A 42 22.56 17.56 7.75
CA ILE A 42 22.52 16.12 7.98
C ILE A 42 21.34 15.74 8.89
N THR A 43 21.01 16.59 9.88
CA THR A 43 19.88 16.33 10.79
C THR A 43 18.54 16.31 10.04
N GLN A 44 18.33 17.21 9.08
CA GLN A 44 17.13 17.20 8.24
C GLN A 44 17.10 15.98 7.32
N LEU A 45 18.24 15.64 6.71
CA LEU A 45 18.38 14.41 5.90
C LEU A 45 18.02 13.17 6.72
N LEU A 46 18.63 13.00 7.89
CA LEU A 46 18.37 11.87 8.79
C LEU A 46 16.90 11.83 9.26
N LYS A 47 16.28 12.98 9.51
CA LYS A 47 14.88 13.08 9.90
C LYS A 47 13.93 12.65 8.77
N ALA A 48 14.22 13.07 7.53
CA ALA A 48 13.46 12.66 6.35
C ALA A 48 13.59 11.16 6.10
N TYR A 49 14.81 10.62 6.11
CA TYR A 49 15.05 9.19 5.92
C TYR A 49 14.60 8.32 7.10
N ARG A 50 14.51 8.85 8.32
CA ARG A 50 13.88 8.16 9.45
C ARG A 50 12.39 7.94 9.20
N GLY A 51 11.70 8.90 8.61
CA GLY A 51 10.34 8.72 8.12
C GLY A 51 10.27 7.59 7.08
N GLU A 52 11.13 7.59 6.09
CA GLU A 52 11.19 6.55 5.07
C GLU A 52 11.53 5.17 5.67
N LEU A 53 12.51 5.05 6.57
CA LEU A 53 12.90 3.77 7.17
C LEU A 53 11.90 3.22 8.19
N THR A 54 11.17 4.07 8.90
CA THR A 54 10.04 3.62 9.72
C THR A 54 8.91 3.08 8.87
N HIS A 55 8.71 3.61 7.67
CA HIS A 55 7.83 3.03 6.66
C HIS A 55 8.40 1.73 6.06
N HIS A 56 9.73 1.56 5.98
CA HIS A 56 10.37 0.34 5.48
C HIS A 56 10.37 -0.82 6.49
N ALA A 57 10.17 -0.56 7.79
CA ALA A 57 10.30 -1.57 8.84
C ALA A 57 9.12 -2.55 8.95
N CYS A 58 7.97 -2.27 8.33
CA CYS A 58 6.81 -3.16 8.35
C CYS A 58 6.24 -3.35 6.95
N LYS A 59 6.52 -4.52 6.37
CA LYS A 59 5.93 -4.91 5.09
C LYS A 59 4.41 -4.94 5.22
N ARG A 60 3.71 -4.06 4.50
CA ARG A 60 2.24 -4.04 4.51
C ARG A 60 1.68 -5.17 3.69
N ARG A 61 0.89 -6.00 4.33
CA ARG A 61 0.08 -7.00 3.62
C ARG A 61 -1.22 -6.35 3.19
N ILE A 62 -1.47 -6.37 1.91
CA ILE A 62 -2.69 -5.83 1.32
C ILE A 62 -3.43 -6.91 0.54
N TYR A 63 -4.74 -6.91 0.65
CA TYR A 63 -5.63 -7.72 -0.18
C TYR A 63 -6.23 -6.86 -1.28
N LEU A 64 -6.16 -7.31 -2.54
CA LEU A 64 -6.78 -6.62 -3.67
C LEU A 64 -8.18 -7.16 -3.93
N SER A 65 -9.19 -6.30 -3.81
CA SER A 65 -10.57 -6.53 -4.23
C SER A 65 -10.81 -5.87 -5.58
N PHE A 66 -11.23 -6.62 -6.59
CA PHE A 66 -11.39 -6.12 -7.95
C PHE A 66 -12.42 -6.95 -8.75
N HIS A 67 -12.87 -6.41 -9.88
CA HIS A 67 -13.68 -7.17 -10.84
C HIS A 67 -12.79 -7.95 -11.80
N VAL A 68 -13.19 -9.18 -12.14
CA VAL A 68 -12.39 -10.07 -12.99
C VAL A 68 -12.06 -9.48 -14.36
N GLU A 69 -12.94 -8.66 -14.93
CA GLU A 69 -12.69 -7.97 -16.20
C GLU A 69 -11.49 -7.00 -16.14
N ASP A 70 -11.15 -6.53 -14.94
CA ASP A 70 -10.04 -5.61 -14.70
C ASP A 70 -8.70 -6.34 -14.48
N LEU A 71 -8.66 -7.70 -14.59
CA LEU A 71 -7.50 -8.54 -14.25
C LEU A 71 -6.22 -8.14 -14.97
N ALA A 72 -6.31 -7.67 -16.21
CA ALA A 72 -5.14 -7.19 -16.98
C ALA A 72 -4.47 -5.99 -16.29
N GLN A 73 -5.26 -5.01 -15.83
CA GLN A 73 -4.75 -3.85 -15.08
C GLN A 73 -4.27 -4.25 -13.68
N VAL A 74 -4.94 -5.20 -13.02
CA VAL A 74 -4.51 -5.75 -11.72
C VAL A 74 -3.12 -6.39 -11.82
N ARG A 75 -2.84 -7.12 -12.88
CA ARG A 75 -1.49 -7.67 -13.14
C ARG A 75 -0.45 -6.57 -13.32
N GLY A 76 -0.80 -5.49 -14.02
CA GLY A 76 0.03 -4.30 -14.14
C GLY A 76 0.29 -3.65 -12.78
N PHE A 77 -0.72 -3.52 -11.92
CA PHE A 77 -0.59 -3.01 -10.56
C PHE A 77 0.41 -3.83 -9.73
N ARG A 78 0.37 -5.15 -9.82
CA ARG A 78 1.34 -6.04 -9.14
C ARG A 78 2.78 -5.81 -9.58
N LEU A 79 3.00 -5.49 -10.85
CA LEU A 79 4.34 -5.17 -11.36
C LEU A 79 4.83 -3.81 -10.84
N MET A 80 3.94 -2.84 -10.71
CA MET A 80 4.25 -1.52 -10.11
C MET A 80 4.46 -1.61 -8.59
N ALA A 81 3.71 -2.43 -7.92
CA ALA A 81 3.80 -2.64 -6.47
C ALA A 81 4.97 -3.56 -6.05
N ARG A 82 5.98 -3.75 -6.89
CA ARG A 82 7.31 -4.21 -6.50
C ARG A 82 8.06 -3.21 -5.61
N ALA A 83 7.35 -2.22 -5.04
CA ALA A 83 7.85 -1.47 -3.91
C ALA A 83 8.21 -2.47 -2.81
N PRO A 84 9.43 -2.43 -2.29
CA PRO A 84 9.97 -3.45 -1.37
C PRO A 84 9.16 -3.62 -0.08
N ASN A 85 8.18 -2.75 0.15
CA ASN A 85 7.40 -2.64 1.38
C ASN A 85 5.97 -3.13 1.29
N LEU A 86 5.51 -3.57 0.11
CA LEU A 86 4.16 -4.06 -0.08
C LEU A 86 4.18 -5.56 -0.37
N GLU A 87 3.42 -6.33 0.40
CA GLU A 87 3.08 -7.72 0.11
C GLU A 87 1.63 -7.75 -0.33
N ILE A 88 1.42 -8.20 -1.57
CA ILE A 88 0.11 -8.17 -2.21
C ILE A 88 -0.46 -9.57 -2.29
N ASP A 89 -1.58 -9.77 -1.61
CA ASP A 89 -2.44 -10.94 -1.73
C ASP A 89 -3.67 -10.60 -2.58
N PHE A 90 -4.16 -11.56 -3.34
CA PHE A 90 -5.48 -11.48 -3.96
C PHE A 90 -6.00 -12.89 -4.25
N TYR A 91 -7.32 -12.98 -4.40
CA TYR A 91 -7.96 -14.19 -4.86
C TYR A 91 -8.19 -14.08 -6.36
N ASP A 92 -7.67 -15.05 -7.13
CA ASP A 92 -7.92 -15.10 -8.57
C ASP A 92 -9.41 -15.37 -8.83
N GLY A 93 -10.10 -14.37 -9.36
CA GLY A 93 -11.55 -14.40 -9.56
C GLY A 93 -12.05 -15.37 -10.64
N SER A 94 -11.16 -16.10 -11.32
CA SER A 94 -11.50 -17.05 -12.37
C SER A 94 -12.36 -18.22 -11.88
N LEU A 95 -12.36 -18.48 -10.55
CA LEU A 95 -13.13 -19.53 -9.89
C LEU A 95 -14.31 -18.99 -9.06
N ARG A 96 -14.67 -17.70 -9.21
CA ARG A 96 -15.79 -17.11 -8.47
C ARG A 96 -17.11 -17.64 -9.01
N GLU A 97 -17.67 -18.60 -8.29
CA GLU A 97 -19.04 -19.07 -8.50
C GLU A 97 -20.07 -18.13 -7.89
N GLU A 98 -21.35 -18.40 -8.15
CA GLU A 98 -22.44 -17.61 -7.60
C GLU A 98 -22.35 -17.52 -6.08
N ILE A 99 -22.46 -16.31 -5.55
CA ILE A 99 -22.16 -15.98 -4.14
C ILE A 99 -23.05 -16.71 -3.14
N GLY A 100 -24.19 -17.23 -3.57
CA GLY A 100 -25.13 -18.01 -2.75
C GLY A 100 -24.98 -19.52 -2.84
N SER A 101 -24.12 -20.04 -3.69
CA SER A 101 -23.92 -21.48 -3.88
C SER A 101 -23.13 -22.13 -2.72
N VAL A 102 -23.18 -23.46 -2.60
CA VAL A 102 -22.36 -24.21 -1.63
C VAL A 102 -20.89 -23.99 -1.84
N ARG A 103 -20.43 -23.99 -3.09
CA ARG A 103 -19.06 -23.64 -3.46
C ARG A 103 -18.74 -22.19 -3.15
N GLY A 104 -19.69 -21.25 -3.34
CA GLY A 104 -19.55 -19.85 -2.95
C GLY A 104 -19.29 -19.68 -1.45
N SER A 105 -19.90 -20.49 -0.60
CA SER A 105 -19.65 -20.48 0.85
C SER A 105 -18.23 -20.91 1.19
N TYR A 106 -17.70 -21.93 0.54
CA TYR A 106 -16.32 -22.35 0.69
C TYR A 106 -15.33 -21.25 0.22
N ILE A 107 -15.59 -20.66 -0.94
CA ILE A 107 -14.78 -19.55 -1.48
C ILE A 107 -14.77 -18.36 -0.52
N LYS A 108 -15.93 -17.99 0.04
CA LYS A 108 -16.04 -16.95 1.07
C LYS A 108 -15.16 -17.22 2.28
N GLN A 109 -15.13 -18.46 2.77
CA GLN A 109 -14.29 -18.83 3.90
C GLN A 109 -12.79 -18.65 3.57
N GLN A 110 -12.36 -19.07 2.39
CA GLN A 110 -10.98 -18.89 1.93
C GLN A 110 -10.62 -17.41 1.81
N ILE A 111 -11.45 -16.60 1.13
CA ILE A 111 -11.22 -15.17 0.98
C ILE A 111 -11.20 -14.46 2.34
N ARG A 112 -12.14 -14.79 3.25
CA ARG A 112 -12.16 -14.24 4.61
C ARG A 112 -10.84 -14.53 5.34
N SER A 113 -10.32 -15.75 5.23
CA SER A 113 -9.03 -16.14 5.82
C SER A 113 -7.86 -15.34 5.25
N ILE A 114 -7.89 -15.05 3.94
CA ILE A 114 -6.88 -14.19 3.30
C ILE A 114 -7.00 -12.74 3.81
N ILE A 115 -8.20 -12.16 3.79
CA ILE A 115 -8.45 -10.80 4.30
C ILE A 115 -8.00 -10.67 5.75
N GLN A 116 -8.25 -11.68 6.58
CA GLN A 116 -7.87 -11.67 7.99
C GLN A 116 -6.36 -11.52 8.21
N ARG A 117 -5.53 -12.08 7.33
CA ARG A 117 -4.06 -11.98 7.39
C ARG A 117 -3.51 -10.65 6.90
N ASN A 118 -4.32 -9.90 6.16
CA ASN A 118 -3.94 -8.63 5.58
C ASN A 118 -4.28 -7.46 6.52
N SER A 119 -3.56 -6.36 6.36
CA SER A 119 -3.79 -5.15 7.16
C SER A 119 -4.73 -4.18 6.48
N VAL A 120 -4.73 -4.16 5.15
CA VAL A 120 -5.53 -3.26 4.33
C VAL A 120 -6.18 -4.03 3.19
N VAL A 121 -7.42 -3.67 2.86
CA VAL A 121 -8.10 -4.09 1.64
C VAL A 121 -8.15 -2.91 0.68
N VAL A 122 -7.56 -3.11 -0.49
CA VAL A 122 -7.51 -2.12 -1.57
C VAL A 122 -8.54 -2.50 -2.62
N CYS A 123 -9.56 -1.67 -2.80
CA CYS A 123 -10.53 -1.83 -3.87
C CYS A 123 -10.01 -1.17 -5.16
N LEU A 124 -9.80 -1.95 -6.21
CA LEU A 124 -9.48 -1.43 -7.54
C LEU A 124 -10.77 -1.07 -8.27
N ILE A 125 -10.98 0.23 -8.50
CA ILE A 125 -12.23 0.78 -9.01
C ILE A 125 -12.17 0.86 -10.53
N GLY A 126 -12.71 -0.16 -11.20
CA GLY A 126 -12.96 -0.20 -12.63
C GLY A 126 -14.39 0.28 -12.98
N ASN A 127 -14.77 0.18 -14.26
CA ASN A 127 -16.07 0.68 -14.72
C ASN A 127 -17.27 -0.11 -14.17
N GLY A 128 -17.10 -1.38 -13.82
CA GLY A 128 -18.16 -2.25 -13.32
C GLY A 128 -18.06 -2.61 -11.84
N THR A 129 -17.05 -2.15 -11.12
CA THR A 129 -16.69 -2.62 -9.77
C THR A 129 -17.79 -2.39 -8.74
N ALA A 130 -18.47 -1.24 -8.77
CA ALA A 130 -19.48 -0.85 -7.78
C ALA A 130 -20.69 -1.79 -7.70
N TRP A 131 -20.97 -2.56 -8.76
CA TRP A 131 -22.16 -3.43 -8.85
C TRP A 131 -21.85 -4.90 -8.61
N ARG A 132 -20.63 -5.23 -8.20
CA ARG A 132 -20.18 -6.61 -8.05
C ARG A 132 -20.39 -7.10 -6.63
N LYS A 133 -21.29 -8.06 -6.47
CA LYS A 133 -21.65 -8.67 -5.18
C LYS A 133 -20.43 -9.23 -4.43
N TRP A 134 -19.42 -9.73 -5.15
CA TRP A 134 -18.18 -10.21 -4.54
C TRP A 134 -17.33 -9.08 -3.98
N VAL A 135 -17.16 -7.99 -4.71
CA VAL A 135 -16.43 -6.80 -4.23
C VAL A 135 -17.12 -6.21 -3.01
N ASP A 136 -18.45 -6.05 -3.09
CA ASP A 136 -19.25 -5.57 -1.97
C ASP A 136 -19.07 -6.46 -0.73
N TRP A 137 -19.17 -7.78 -0.90
CA TRP A 137 -18.99 -8.73 0.19
C TRP A 137 -17.55 -8.69 0.76
N GLU A 138 -16.52 -8.58 -0.07
CA GLU A 138 -15.11 -8.48 0.35
C GLU A 138 -14.87 -7.22 1.19
N LEU A 139 -15.38 -6.08 0.74
CA LEU A 139 -15.26 -4.80 1.46
C LEU A 139 -16.00 -4.83 2.80
N ASN A 140 -17.24 -5.33 2.82
CA ASN A 140 -18.00 -5.49 4.06
C ASN A 140 -17.32 -6.46 5.03
N THR A 141 -16.72 -7.53 4.52
CA THR A 141 -15.94 -8.48 5.32
C THR A 141 -14.71 -7.81 5.92
N ALA A 142 -14.00 -6.99 5.13
CA ALA A 142 -12.83 -6.21 5.60
C ALA A 142 -13.22 -5.23 6.70
N PHE A 143 -14.32 -4.50 6.51
CA PHE A 143 -14.86 -3.57 7.50
C PHE A 143 -15.21 -4.28 8.82
N ALA A 144 -15.95 -5.39 8.74
CA ALA A 144 -16.32 -6.19 9.91
C ALA A 144 -15.10 -6.81 10.64
N LEU A 145 -13.97 -6.97 9.96
CA LEU A 145 -12.71 -7.45 10.54
C LEU A 145 -11.80 -6.31 11.03
N GLY A 146 -12.25 -5.06 11.03
CA GLY A 146 -11.46 -3.90 11.45
C GLY A 146 -10.22 -3.65 10.56
N LYS A 147 -10.29 -3.97 9.27
CA LYS A 147 -9.18 -3.74 8.34
C LYS A 147 -9.23 -2.33 7.77
N GLY A 148 -8.06 -1.76 7.47
CA GLY A 148 -8.02 -0.54 6.68
C GLY A 148 -8.63 -0.77 5.31
N ILE A 149 -9.40 0.20 4.79
CA ILE A 149 -10.03 0.12 3.47
C ILE A 149 -9.68 1.38 2.69
N CYS A 150 -9.26 1.19 1.43
CA CYS A 150 -9.06 2.30 0.49
C CYS A 150 -9.44 1.90 -0.92
N GLY A 151 -9.58 2.90 -1.79
CA GLY A 151 -9.84 2.72 -3.21
C GLY A 151 -8.68 3.18 -4.07
N ILE A 152 -8.45 2.51 -5.18
CA ILE A 152 -7.57 2.98 -6.25
C ILE A 152 -8.36 2.91 -7.56
N ARG A 153 -8.60 4.08 -8.15
CA ARG A 153 -9.29 4.17 -9.43
C ARG A 153 -8.35 3.74 -10.55
N LEU A 154 -8.75 2.71 -11.29
CA LEU A 154 -7.99 2.18 -12.41
C LEU A 154 -7.84 3.22 -13.54
N LYS A 155 -6.82 3.02 -14.36
CA LYS A 155 -6.55 3.90 -15.51
C LYS A 155 -7.79 3.96 -16.42
N ASP A 156 -8.15 5.17 -16.84
CA ASP A 156 -9.28 5.46 -17.71
C ASP A 156 -10.67 5.04 -17.17
N SER A 157 -10.74 4.60 -15.91
CA SER A 157 -11.99 4.24 -15.26
C SER A 157 -12.80 5.49 -14.87
N ARG A 158 -14.07 5.49 -15.31
CA ARG A 158 -15.11 6.44 -14.87
C ARG A 158 -16.15 5.76 -13.98
N GLY A 159 -15.89 4.51 -13.57
CA GLY A 159 -16.77 3.73 -12.75
C GLY A 159 -17.06 4.37 -11.39
N ARG A 160 -18.25 4.11 -10.88
CA ARG A 160 -18.64 4.52 -9.52
C ARG A 160 -17.84 3.72 -8.48
N ALA A 161 -17.47 4.35 -7.39
CA ALA A 161 -16.91 3.64 -6.24
C ALA A 161 -18.00 2.76 -5.57
N PRO A 162 -17.65 1.59 -5.03
CA PRO A 162 -18.55 0.84 -4.16
C PRO A 162 -19.06 1.69 -3.01
N GLN A 163 -20.33 1.48 -2.63
CA GLN A 163 -21.03 2.33 -1.65
C GLN A 163 -20.28 2.38 -0.32
N LEU A 164 -19.77 1.26 0.18
CA LEU A 164 -19.04 1.21 1.45
C LEU A 164 -17.86 2.18 1.50
N LEU A 165 -17.11 2.36 0.39
CA LEU A 165 -15.99 3.31 0.35
C LEU A 165 -16.46 4.74 0.62
N THR A 166 -17.66 5.09 0.16
CA THR A 166 -18.26 6.41 0.40
C THR A 166 -18.79 6.52 1.84
N ASP A 167 -19.45 5.47 2.33
CA ASP A 167 -20.07 5.46 3.67
C ASP A 167 -19.05 5.58 4.80
N VAL A 168 -17.84 5.03 4.61
CA VAL A 168 -16.77 5.10 5.61
C VAL A 168 -15.74 6.19 5.32
N ASP A 169 -16.00 7.07 4.35
CA ASP A 169 -15.07 8.10 3.89
C ASP A 169 -13.64 7.53 3.64
N ALA A 170 -13.61 6.39 2.92
CA ALA A 170 -12.36 5.71 2.63
C ALA A 170 -11.49 6.55 1.70
N PRO A 171 -10.17 6.64 1.94
CA PRO A 171 -9.28 7.37 1.05
C PRO A 171 -9.21 6.71 -0.33
N VAL A 172 -9.28 7.51 -1.39
CA VAL A 172 -9.26 7.05 -2.77
C VAL A 172 -8.20 7.81 -3.58
N ALA A 173 -7.27 7.07 -4.20
CA ALA A 173 -6.31 7.60 -5.16
C ALA A 173 -6.69 7.26 -6.60
N ARG A 174 -6.05 7.92 -7.56
CA ARG A 174 -6.07 7.55 -8.97
C ARG A 174 -4.83 6.72 -9.30
N TRP A 175 -4.98 5.82 -10.25
CA TRP A 175 -3.85 5.12 -10.83
C TRP A 175 -2.85 6.10 -11.44
N GLY A 176 -1.62 6.12 -10.94
CA GLY A 176 -0.60 7.05 -11.39
C GLY A 176 0.67 6.95 -10.57
N ASP A 177 0.93 7.94 -9.74
CA ASP A 177 2.13 7.99 -8.91
C ASP A 177 2.10 6.91 -7.81
N ILE A 178 3.17 6.11 -7.77
CA ILE A 178 3.33 5.06 -6.76
C ILE A 178 3.37 5.62 -5.34
N GLN A 179 3.88 6.83 -5.14
CA GLN A 179 3.94 7.46 -3.83
C GLN A 179 2.54 7.82 -3.32
N GLU A 180 1.66 8.31 -4.20
CA GLU A 180 0.26 8.58 -3.87
C GLU A 180 -0.47 7.28 -3.50
N LEU A 181 -0.24 6.20 -4.24
CA LEU A 181 -0.83 4.90 -3.97
C LEU A 181 -0.39 4.36 -2.61
N VAL A 182 0.90 4.46 -2.28
CA VAL A 182 1.44 4.05 -0.98
C VAL A 182 0.86 4.92 0.14
N ALA A 183 0.78 6.24 -0.05
CA ALA A 183 0.23 7.15 0.95
C ALA A 183 -1.24 6.83 1.29
N VAL A 184 -2.06 6.50 0.29
CA VAL A 184 -3.46 6.10 0.48
C VAL A 184 -3.57 4.78 1.25
N ILE A 185 -2.71 3.80 0.94
CA ILE A 185 -2.67 2.52 1.67
C ILE A 185 -2.26 2.73 3.12
N GLU A 186 -1.24 3.56 3.39
CA GLU A 186 -0.79 3.87 4.75
C GLU A 186 -1.85 4.65 5.52
N CYS A 187 -2.53 5.61 4.89
CA CYS A 187 -3.65 6.32 5.48
C CYS A 187 -4.77 5.36 5.91
N ALA A 188 -5.15 4.42 5.04
CA ALA A 188 -6.14 3.40 5.37
C ALA A 188 -5.67 2.48 6.51
N ALA A 189 -4.38 2.12 6.53
CA ALA A 189 -3.82 1.30 7.60
C ALA A 189 -3.85 2.00 8.98
N ALA A 190 -3.71 3.32 9.00
CA ALA A 190 -3.77 4.13 10.22
C ALA A 190 -5.21 4.34 10.74
N ARG A 191 -6.21 4.29 9.86
CA ARG A 191 -7.64 4.48 10.19
C ARG A 191 -8.34 3.19 10.65
N ARG A 192 -7.61 2.17 11.12
CA ARG A 192 -8.22 0.95 11.64
C ARG A 192 -9.15 1.28 12.80
N CYS A 193 -10.41 0.91 12.63
CA CYS A 193 -11.41 0.93 13.69
C CYS A 193 -11.19 -0.21 14.68
#